data_e8e2fdceb5544c80782ba6734a70549e
#
_entry.id   e8e2fdceb5544c80782ba6734a70549e
#
_cell.length_a   1.000
_cell.length_b   1.000
_cell.length_c   1.000
_cell.angle_alpha   90.00
_cell.angle_beta   90.00
_cell.angle_gamma   90.00
#
_symmetry.space_group_name_H-M   'P 1'
#
loop_
_entity.id
_entity.type
_entity.pdbx_description
1 polymer ?
#
loop_
_entity_poly.entity_id
_entity_poly.type
_entity_poly.pdbx_seq_one_letter_code
_entity_poly.pdbx_strand_id
1 'polypeptide(L)'
;MNIALFEGLCVVVIVLTLATMARFSTHEHGVRGLLSDYVLLAIAGFIGEESSITFYQHYAYAPEWHARVMDVPVLVPLIWPLVILSAREVRTSLFPDAKGLGRAALLGAFVTIDASLMEVLATRAGLWSWSEAGYLDVPLLGMLAWGLFAAAVDGLLDALRGPARLLVIPGSVVLAHALICMTWWYGLRWVFRDDFSTLGMIKVVLVSALVSAYAWRLRKRRMLPPRVVFPRVAAALVFVALFLSTAATSWPHWLHLIAIAVPYCLLTDWRALRSFRALRAG
;
A
#
# COMPACT_ATOMS: atom_id res chain seq x y z
N MET A 1 -14.76 15.20 4.63
CA MET A 1 -13.98 15.34 5.89
C MET A 1 -13.01 16.50 5.70
N ASN A 2 -12.79 17.35 6.71
CA ASN A 2 -11.78 18.40 6.62
C ASN A 2 -10.39 17.75 6.52
N ILE A 3 -9.50 18.30 5.66
CA ILE A 3 -8.16 17.76 5.42
C ILE A 3 -7.30 17.75 6.70
N ALA A 4 -7.41 18.76 7.55
CA ALA A 4 -6.71 18.80 8.84
C ALA A 4 -7.09 17.63 9.77
N LEU A 5 -8.38 17.25 9.78
CA LEU A 5 -8.83 16.08 10.53
C LEU A 5 -8.25 14.79 9.93
N PHE A 6 -8.23 14.69 8.60
CA PHE A 6 -7.63 13.56 7.91
C PHE A 6 -6.13 13.43 8.22
N GLU A 7 -5.39 14.53 8.13
CA GLU A 7 -3.96 14.56 8.49
C GLU A 7 -3.73 14.14 9.94
N GLY A 8 -4.55 14.66 10.87
CA GLY A 8 -4.48 14.26 12.28
C GLY A 8 -4.74 12.76 12.49
N LEU A 9 -5.72 12.19 11.80
CA LEU A 9 -6.00 10.75 11.83
C LEU A 9 -4.86 9.94 11.22
N CYS A 10 -4.24 10.41 10.14
CA CYS A 10 -3.05 9.79 9.57
C CYS A 10 -1.89 9.75 10.56
N VAL A 11 -1.62 10.85 11.29
CA VAL A 11 -0.59 10.89 12.33
C VAL A 11 -0.89 9.85 13.43
N VAL A 12 -2.13 9.76 13.89
CA VAL A 12 -2.53 8.75 14.88
C VAL A 12 -2.28 7.33 14.35
N VAL A 13 -2.66 7.04 13.10
CA VAL A 13 -2.42 5.72 12.48
C VAL A 13 -0.93 5.43 12.35
N ILE A 14 -0.12 6.42 11.96
CA ILE A 14 1.35 6.28 11.88
C ILE A 14 1.91 5.88 13.25
N VAL A 15 1.57 6.62 14.29
CA VAL A 15 2.07 6.37 15.66
C VAL A 15 1.62 5.00 16.17
N LEU A 16 0.34 4.66 16.03
CA LEU A 16 -0.20 3.36 16.46
C LEU A 16 0.45 2.19 15.70
N THR A 17 0.67 2.34 14.40
CA THR A 17 1.29 1.30 13.58
C THR A 17 2.75 1.10 13.97
N LEU A 18 3.52 2.19 14.12
CA LEU A 18 4.91 2.11 14.56
C LEU A 18 5.03 1.52 15.96
N ALA A 19 4.19 1.94 16.90
CA ALA A 19 4.17 1.40 18.26
C ALA A 19 3.87 -0.10 18.27
N THR A 20 2.90 -0.54 17.45
CA THR A 20 2.55 -1.95 17.29
C THR A 20 3.71 -2.74 16.68
N MET A 21 4.30 -2.24 15.61
CA MET A 21 5.46 -2.89 14.97
C MET A 21 6.66 -2.94 15.91
N ALA A 22 6.96 -1.88 16.64
CA ALA A 22 8.06 -1.86 17.61
C ALA A 22 7.86 -2.86 18.75
N ARG A 23 6.62 -2.95 19.28
CA ARG A 23 6.28 -3.87 20.36
C ARG A 23 6.39 -5.34 19.96
N PHE A 24 5.97 -5.67 18.74
CA PHE A 24 5.93 -7.06 18.24
C PHE A 24 6.98 -7.32 17.17
N SER A 25 8.02 -6.48 17.14
CA SER A 25 9.05 -6.53 16.10
C SER A 25 9.74 -7.89 16.07
N THR A 26 9.60 -8.56 14.94
CA THR A 26 10.43 -9.70 14.53
C THR A 26 11.64 -9.26 13.71
N HIS A 27 11.90 -7.95 13.68
CA HIS A 27 12.99 -7.37 12.89
C HIS A 27 14.35 -7.88 13.40
N GLU A 28 15.21 -8.29 12.49
CA GLU A 28 16.52 -8.89 12.80
C GLU A 28 17.36 -8.03 13.78
N HIS A 29 17.23 -6.69 13.67
CA HIS A 29 17.93 -5.73 14.54
C HIS A 29 17.00 -5.02 15.52
N GLY A 30 15.85 -5.62 15.85
CA GLY A 30 14.87 -5.07 16.78
C GLY A 30 14.33 -3.70 16.37
N VAL A 31 13.99 -2.87 17.35
CA VAL A 31 13.39 -1.53 17.11
C VAL A 31 14.34 -0.59 16.36
N ARG A 32 15.66 -0.66 16.61
CA ARG A 32 16.64 0.20 15.88
C ARG A 32 16.65 -0.12 14.38
N GLY A 33 16.61 -1.41 14.03
CA GLY A 33 16.53 -1.84 12.63
C GLY A 33 15.21 -1.40 11.98
N LEU A 34 14.10 -1.53 12.69
CA LEU A 34 12.79 -1.05 12.24
C LEU A 34 12.80 0.45 11.95
N LEU A 35 13.34 1.27 12.87
CA LEU A 35 13.43 2.73 12.68
C LEU A 35 14.39 3.11 11.55
N SER A 36 15.50 2.38 11.40
CA SER A 36 16.42 2.58 10.28
C SER A 36 15.74 2.31 8.94
N ASP A 37 15.01 1.20 8.83
CA ASP A 37 14.24 0.90 7.62
C ASP A 37 13.13 1.93 7.38
N TYR A 38 12.45 2.35 8.43
CA TYR A 38 11.43 3.39 8.32
C TYR A 38 11.97 4.68 7.70
N VAL A 39 13.11 5.17 8.19
CA VAL A 39 13.73 6.39 7.69
C VAL A 39 14.20 6.22 6.23
N LEU A 40 14.87 5.12 5.92
CA LEU A 40 15.31 4.82 4.54
C LEU A 40 14.13 4.80 3.58
N LEU A 41 13.04 4.15 3.97
CA LEU A 41 11.82 4.03 3.17
C LEU A 41 11.09 5.38 3.02
N ALA A 42 11.07 6.21 4.07
CA ALA A 42 10.47 7.54 4.00
C ALA A 42 11.22 8.45 3.02
N ILE A 43 12.56 8.43 3.06
CA ILE A 43 13.37 9.22 2.13
C ILE A 43 13.21 8.68 0.70
N ALA A 44 13.26 7.36 0.50
CA ALA A 44 13.06 6.75 -0.81
C ALA A 44 11.66 7.04 -1.35
N GLY A 45 10.63 6.96 -0.50
CA GLY A 45 9.24 7.31 -0.85
C GLY A 45 9.10 8.78 -1.26
N PHE A 46 9.71 9.71 -0.51
CA PHE A 46 9.72 11.13 -0.89
C PHE A 46 10.34 11.36 -2.27
N ILE A 47 11.54 10.79 -2.52
CA ILE A 47 12.23 10.97 -3.80
C ILE A 47 11.45 10.29 -4.93
N GLY A 48 10.85 9.12 -4.66
CA GLY A 48 10.01 8.41 -5.63
C GLY A 48 8.78 9.23 -6.03
N GLU A 49 8.06 9.79 -5.07
CA GLU A 49 6.89 10.66 -5.30
C GLU A 49 7.28 11.91 -6.08
N GLU A 50 8.25 12.68 -5.58
CA GLU A 50 8.68 13.93 -6.17
C GLU A 50 9.19 13.74 -7.60
N SER A 51 10.02 12.71 -7.83
CA SER A 51 10.52 12.40 -9.17
C SER A 51 9.39 11.96 -10.12
N SER A 52 8.38 11.23 -9.62
CA SER A 52 7.22 10.83 -10.43
C SER A 52 6.38 12.04 -10.84
N ILE A 53 6.14 12.98 -9.94
CA ILE A 53 5.43 14.22 -10.24
C ILE A 53 6.23 15.06 -11.25
N THR A 54 7.52 15.29 -10.97
CA THR A 54 8.38 16.13 -11.78
C THR A 54 8.58 15.59 -13.21
N PHE A 55 8.82 14.27 -13.34
CA PHE A 55 9.16 13.69 -14.65
C PHE A 55 7.95 13.33 -15.50
N TYR A 56 6.85 12.89 -14.87
CA TYR A 56 5.70 12.37 -15.63
C TYR A 56 4.49 13.29 -15.60
N GLN A 57 4.32 14.10 -14.54
CA GLN A 57 3.17 15.00 -14.36
C GLN A 57 1.82 14.26 -14.47
N HIS A 58 1.79 12.98 -14.08
CA HIS A 58 0.59 12.15 -14.21
C HIS A 58 -0.44 12.42 -13.13
N TYR A 59 -0.02 12.99 -11.99
CA TYR A 59 -0.91 13.33 -10.88
C TYR A 59 -0.40 14.55 -10.12
N ALA A 60 -1.30 15.14 -9.34
CA ALA A 60 -0.99 16.27 -8.47
C ALA A 60 -1.75 16.13 -7.15
N TYR A 61 -1.10 16.46 -6.06
CA TYR A 61 -1.74 16.55 -4.75
C TYR A 61 -2.60 17.81 -4.63
N ALA A 62 -3.72 17.70 -3.90
CA ALA A 62 -4.57 18.82 -3.59
C ALA A 62 -3.80 19.95 -2.89
N PRO A 63 -4.07 21.23 -3.19
CA PRO A 63 -3.35 22.35 -2.58
C PRO A 63 -3.64 22.53 -1.09
N GLU A 64 -4.70 21.93 -0.57
CA GLU A 64 -5.19 22.07 0.80
C GLU A 64 -4.35 21.30 1.84
N TRP A 65 -3.41 20.46 1.44
CA TRP A 65 -2.48 19.82 2.36
C TRP A 65 -1.64 20.86 3.12
N HIS A 66 -1.63 20.78 4.47
CA HIS A 66 -1.03 21.82 5.32
C HIS A 66 0.49 21.88 5.25
N ALA A 67 1.14 20.72 5.21
CA ALA A 67 2.60 20.66 5.18
C ALA A 67 3.07 19.94 3.89
N ARG A 68 3.93 20.62 3.15
CA ARG A 68 4.49 20.12 1.89
C ARG A 68 5.99 20.39 1.85
N VAL A 69 6.70 19.52 1.16
CA VAL A 69 8.06 19.72 0.71
C VAL A 69 8.04 19.56 -0.80
N MET A 70 8.37 20.62 -1.53
CA MET A 70 8.17 20.71 -2.98
C MET A 70 6.70 20.39 -3.33
N ASP A 71 6.45 19.38 -4.18
CA ASP A 71 5.10 19.01 -4.61
C ASP A 71 4.46 17.89 -3.76
N VAL A 72 5.19 17.34 -2.79
CA VAL A 72 4.76 16.19 -1.98
C VAL A 72 4.31 16.62 -0.58
N PRO A 73 3.08 16.26 -0.13
CA PRO A 73 2.66 16.42 1.26
C PRO A 73 3.53 15.59 2.21
N VAL A 74 3.96 16.18 3.33
CA VAL A 74 4.91 15.55 4.29
C VAL A 74 4.40 14.19 4.82
N LEU A 75 3.09 14.02 4.96
CA LEU A 75 2.52 12.77 5.45
C LEU A 75 2.67 11.61 4.45
N VAL A 76 2.72 11.88 3.16
CA VAL A 76 2.83 10.83 2.14
C VAL A 76 4.11 10.01 2.30
N PRO A 77 5.32 10.61 2.32
CA PRO A 77 6.54 9.86 2.54
C PRO A 77 6.60 9.19 3.93
N LEU A 78 5.90 9.71 4.94
CA LEU A 78 5.82 9.07 6.26
C LEU A 78 4.88 7.85 6.28
N ILE A 79 3.91 7.78 5.37
CA ILE A 79 3.00 6.64 5.21
C ILE A 79 3.66 5.50 4.41
N TRP A 80 4.50 5.81 3.44
CA TRP A 80 5.16 4.81 2.59
C TRP A 80 5.84 3.67 3.36
N PRO A 81 6.65 3.94 4.39
CA PRO A 81 7.25 2.87 5.19
C PRO A 81 6.22 1.94 5.83
N LEU A 82 5.09 2.47 6.28
CA LEU A 82 4.06 1.68 6.93
C LEU A 82 3.35 0.74 5.95
N VAL A 83 3.09 1.23 4.74
CA VAL A 83 2.53 0.40 3.66
C VAL A 83 3.46 -0.77 3.36
N ILE A 84 4.75 -0.49 3.13
CA ILE A 84 5.73 -1.52 2.77
C ILE A 84 5.99 -2.49 3.94
N LEU A 85 6.24 -1.97 5.14
CA LEU A 85 6.55 -2.81 6.31
C LEU A 85 5.33 -3.66 6.72
N SER A 86 4.11 -3.11 6.68
CA SER A 86 2.91 -3.89 6.97
C SER A 86 2.65 -4.98 5.92
N ALA A 87 2.92 -4.71 4.64
CA ALA A 87 2.83 -5.70 3.58
C ALA A 87 3.90 -6.80 3.73
N ARG A 88 5.10 -6.47 4.24
CA ARG A 88 6.14 -7.46 4.61
C ARG A 88 5.63 -8.41 5.70
N GLU A 89 4.96 -7.91 6.72
CA GLU A 89 4.36 -8.74 7.78
C GLU A 89 3.26 -9.67 7.23
N VAL A 90 2.39 -9.15 6.34
CA VAL A 90 1.39 -9.97 5.64
C VAL A 90 2.06 -11.08 4.84
N ARG A 91 3.03 -10.73 4.00
CA ARG A 91 3.77 -11.69 3.18
C ARG A 91 4.45 -12.75 4.04
N THR A 92 5.18 -12.35 5.09
CA THR A 92 5.90 -13.28 5.96
C THR A 92 4.94 -14.22 6.70
N SER A 93 3.77 -13.73 7.11
CA SER A 93 2.74 -14.54 7.76
C SER A 93 2.13 -15.57 6.81
N LEU A 94 1.89 -15.20 5.55
CA LEU A 94 1.21 -16.05 4.57
C LEU A 94 2.18 -16.90 3.74
N PHE A 95 3.37 -16.39 3.44
CA PHE A 95 4.36 -16.99 2.54
C PHE A 95 5.77 -16.93 3.13
N PRO A 96 6.03 -17.54 4.33
CA PRO A 96 7.33 -17.47 4.98
C PRO A 96 8.47 -18.11 4.16
N ASP A 97 8.13 -19.04 3.28
CA ASP A 97 9.11 -19.75 2.45
C ASP A 97 9.47 -19.01 1.15
N ALA A 98 8.83 -17.86 0.87
CA ALA A 98 9.10 -17.07 -0.34
C ALA A 98 10.53 -16.48 -0.30
N LYS A 99 11.26 -16.62 -1.41
CA LYS A 99 12.67 -16.19 -1.54
C LYS A 99 12.89 -15.39 -2.84
N GLY A 100 13.97 -14.61 -2.86
CA GLY A 100 14.45 -13.90 -4.04
C GLY A 100 13.37 -13.04 -4.71
N LEU A 101 13.31 -13.05 -6.04
CA LEU A 101 12.36 -12.27 -6.82
C LEU A 101 10.89 -12.61 -6.51
N GLY A 102 10.57 -13.87 -6.22
CA GLY A 102 9.21 -14.27 -5.84
C GLY A 102 8.75 -13.60 -4.54
N ARG A 103 9.65 -13.40 -3.59
CA ARG A 103 9.39 -12.68 -2.35
C ARG A 103 9.07 -11.21 -2.60
N ALA A 104 9.90 -10.53 -3.39
CA ALA A 104 9.69 -9.14 -3.76
C ALA A 104 8.41 -8.94 -4.58
N ALA A 105 8.13 -9.83 -5.54
CA ALA A 105 6.91 -9.80 -6.33
C ALA A 105 5.64 -9.99 -5.48
N LEU A 106 5.65 -10.90 -4.50
CA LEU A 106 4.54 -11.06 -3.56
C LEU A 106 4.31 -9.80 -2.73
N LEU A 107 5.37 -9.15 -2.25
CA LEU A 107 5.24 -7.87 -1.56
C LEU A 107 4.63 -6.81 -2.46
N GLY A 108 5.15 -6.66 -3.67
CA GLY A 108 4.60 -5.75 -4.67
C GLY A 108 3.12 -5.99 -4.94
N ALA A 109 2.71 -7.26 -5.07
CA ALA A 109 1.31 -7.62 -5.26
C ALA A 109 0.42 -7.20 -4.08
N PHE A 110 0.85 -7.40 -2.82
CA PHE A 110 0.12 -6.93 -1.65
C PHE A 110 0.00 -5.41 -1.62
N VAL A 111 1.10 -4.70 -1.92
CA VAL A 111 1.08 -3.24 -1.98
C VAL A 111 0.20 -2.74 -3.12
N THR A 112 0.17 -3.39 -4.28
CA THR A 112 -0.76 -3.04 -5.36
C THR A 112 -2.23 -3.20 -4.94
N ILE A 113 -2.56 -4.26 -4.19
CA ILE A 113 -3.91 -4.46 -3.65
C ILE A 113 -4.26 -3.33 -2.66
N ASP A 114 -3.36 -2.98 -1.75
CA ASP A 114 -3.56 -1.89 -0.80
C ASP A 114 -3.69 -0.53 -1.52
N ALA A 115 -2.80 -0.27 -2.48
CA ALA A 115 -2.83 0.94 -3.29
C ALA A 115 -4.14 1.07 -4.07
N SER A 116 -4.67 -0.03 -4.61
CA SER A 116 -5.94 0.01 -5.36
C SER A 116 -7.10 0.51 -4.49
N LEU A 117 -7.10 0.20 -3.20
CA LEU A 117 -8.08 0.74 -2.26
C LEU A 117 -7.81 2.23 -1.95
N MET A 118 -6.57 2.54 -1.60
CA MET A 118 -6.18 3.89 -1.17
C MET A 118 -6.36 4.90 -2.31
N GLU A 119 -5.89 4.58 -3.51
CA GLU A 119 -5.96 5.43 -4.69
C GLU A 119 -7.41 5.81 -5.03
N VAL A 120 -8.30 4.83 -5.12
CA VAL A 120 -9.70 5.06 -5.46
C VAL A 120 -10.39 5.93 -4.41
N LEU A 121 -10.18 5.66 -3.13
CA LEU A 121 -10.83 6.42 -2.06
C LEU A 121 -10.26 7.82 -1.91
N ALA A 122 -8.96 8.00 -2.03
CA ALA A 122 -8.27 9.27 -1.89
C ALA A 122 -8.52 10.19 -3.08
N THR A 123 -8.47 9.67 -4.32
CA THR A 123 -8.83 10.42 -5.53
C THR A 123 -10.28 10.89 -5.45
N ARG A 124 -11.19 10.00 -5.06
CA ARG A 124 -12.60 10.35 -4.86
C ARG A 124 -12.81 11.41 -3.79
N ALA A 125 -11.99 11.42 -2.76
CA ALA A 125 -12.03 12.43 -1.70
C ALA A 125 -11.32 13.74 -2.08
N GLY A 126 -10.69 13.80 -3.24
CA GLY A 126 -9.98 14.99 -3.72
C GLY A 126 -8.63 15.23 -3.03
N LEU A 127 -7.99 14.19 -2.45
CA LEU A 127 -6.66 14.34 -1.85
C LEU A 127 -5.56 14.49 -2.92
N TRP A 128 -5.77 13.90 -4.08
CA TRP A 128 -4.99 14.08 -5.29
C TRP A 128 -5.84 13.78 -6.52
N SER A 129 -5.37 14.17 -7.66
CA SER A 129 -6.03 13.95 -8.95
C SER A 129 -5.05 13.42 -9.98
N TRP A 130 -5.52 12.57 -10.87
CA TRP A 130 -4.78 12.02 -11.99
C TRP A 130 -5.06 12.83 -13.25
N SER A 131 -4.04 13.03 -14.09
CA SER A 131 -4.19 13.72 -15.38
C SER A 131 -4.85 12.84 -16.45
N GLU A 132 -4.77 11.52 -16.30
CA GLU A 132 -5.40 10.54 -17.19
C GLU A 132 -6.57 9.85 -16.48
N ALA A 133 -7.65 9.64 -17.21
CA ALA A 133 -8.79 8.86 -16.73
C ALA A 133 -8.42 7.38 -16.61
N GLY A 134 -9.08 6.68 -15.68
CA GLY A 134 -8.87 5.28 -15.46
C GLY A 134 -10.04 4.64 -14.72
N TYR A 135 -9.83 3.46 -14.17
CA TYR A 135 -10.82 2.77 -13.37
C TYR A 135 -11.14 3.56 -12.09
N LEU A 136 -12.38 4.03 -11.91
CA LEU A 136 -12.81 4.89 -10.81
C LEU A 136 -11.90 6.12 -10.64
N ASP A 137 -11.59 6.78 -11.76
CA ASP A 137 -10.75 7.97 -11.87
C ASP A 137 -9.25 7.74 -11.55
N VAL A 138 -8.81 6.47 -11.46
CA VAL A 138 -7.41 6.09 -11.18
C VAL A 138 -6.86 5.25 -12.34
N PRO A 139 -5.77 5.68 -13.00
CA PRO A 139 -5.13 4.87 -14.03
C PRO A 139 -4.49 3.61 -13.42
N LEU A 140 -4.50 2.50 -14.16
CA LEU A 140 -3.89 1.24 -13.71
C LEU A 140 -2.42 1.43 -13.33
N LEU A 141 -1.72 2.30 -14.04
CA LEU A 141 -0.34 2.66 -13.77
C LEU A 141 -0.15 3.19 -12.33
N GLY A 142 -1.06 4.02 -11.84
CA GLY A 142 -1.02 4.55 -10.48
C GLY A 142 -0.97 3.44 -9.44
N MET A 143 -1.88 2.47 -9.55
CA MET A 143 -1.93 1.33 -8.61
C MET A 143 -0.70 0.41 -8.72
N LEU A 144 -0.24 0.13 -9.95
CA LEU A 144 0.91 -0.74 -10.21
C LEU A 144 2.23 -0.12 -9.76
N ALA A 145 2.38 1.19 -9.92
CA ALA A 145 3.60 1.91 -9.55
C ALA A 145 3.94 1.72 -8.07
N TRP A 146 2.93 1.71 -7.18
CA TRP A 146 3.13 1.43 -5.76
C TRP A 146 3.74 0.04 -5.53
N GLY A 147 3.19 -0.97 -6.19
CA GLY A 147 3.69 -2.35 -6.07
C GLY A 147 5.08 -2.53 -6.64
N LEU A 148 5.38 -1.90 -7.77
CA LEU A 148 6.70 -1.97 -8.40
C LEU A 148 7.76 -1.26 -7.56
N PHE A 149 7.45 -0.10 -6.99
CA PHE A 149 8.32 0.58 -6.04
C PHE A 149 8.56 -0.26 -4.79
N ALA A 150 7.51 -0.82 -4.20
CA ALA A 150 7.62 -1.67 -3.01
C ALA A 150 8.46 -2.93 -3.29
N ALA A 151 8.29 -3.57 -4.44
CA ALA A 151 9.08 -4.72 -4.85
C ALA A 151 10.56 -4.36 -5.05
N ALA A 152 10.86 -3.20 -5.66
CA ALA A 152 12.21 -2.70 -5.84
C ALA A 152 12.89 -2.44 -4.49
N VAL A 153 12.21 -1.75 -3.58
CA VAL A 153 12.70 -1.48 -2.22
C VAL A 153 12.98 -2.78 -1.46
N ASP A 154 12.02 -3.72 -1.43
CA ASP A 154 12.16 -4.97 -0.67
C ASP A 154 13.33 -5.83 -1.21
N GLY A 155 13.47 -5.90 -2.53
CA GLY A 155 14.58 -6.58 -3.16
C GLY A 155 15.93 -5.99 -2.78
N LEU A 156 16.06 -4.67 -2.78
CA LEU A 156 17.31 -3.99 -2.41
C LEU A 156 17.60 -4.05 -0.91
N LEU A 157 16.60 -3.89 -0.05
CA LEU A 157 16.75 -4.06 1.40
C LEU A 157 17.23 -5.46 1.76
N ASP A 158 16.85 -6.46 0.98
CA ASP A 158 17.29 -7.85 1.18
C ASP A 158 18.72 -8.10 0.65
N ALA A 159 19.07 -7.48 -0.46
CA ALA A 159 20.36 -7.67 -1.10
C ALA A 159 21.50 -6.88 -0.44
N LEU A 160 21.20 -5.68 0.08
CA LEU A 160 22.22 -4.74 0.56
C LEU A 160 22.38 -4.82 2.09
N ARG A 161 23.61 -4.78 2.56
CA ARG A 161 23.99 -4.84 3.98
C ARG A 161 24.96 -3.72 4.35
N GLY A 162 25.02 -3.40 5.65
CA GLY A 162 25.93 -2.38 6.17
C GLY A 162 25.75 -1.02 5.50
N PRO A 163 26.83 -0.28 5.21
CA PRO A 163 26.77 1.04 4.57
C PRO A 163 26.12 1.04 3.19
N ALA A 164 26.20 -0.09 2.44
CA ALA A 164 25.56 -0.22 1.14
C ALA A 164 24.02 -0.11 1.20
N ARG A 165 23.39 -0.27 2.38
CA ARG A 165 21.95 -0.05 2.54
C ARG A 165 21.50 1.36 2.20
N LEU A 166 22.38 2.37 2.25
CA LEU A 166 22.03 3.72 1.82
C LEU A 166 21.71 3.78 0.32
N LEU A 167 22.23 2.83 -0.48
CA LEU A 167 21.92 2.72 -1.91
C LEU A 167 20.48 2.24 -2.17
N VAL A 168 19.76 1.78 -1.14
CA VAL A 168 18.32 1.50 -1.23
C VAL A 168 17.57 2.76 -1.67
N ILE A 169 17.97 3.93 -1.19
CA ILE A 169 17.29 5.19 -1.51
C ILE A 169 17.32 5.46 -3.02
N PRO A 170 18.49 5.75 -3.66
CA PRO A 170 18.52 6.03 -5.09
C PRO A 170 18.21 4.78 -5.93
N GLY A 171 18.66 3.61 -5.50
CA GLY A 171 18.51 2.37 -6.25
C GLY A 171 17.06 1.93 -6.41
N SER A 172 16.24 2.06 -5.36
CA SER A 172 14.82 1.71 -5.45
C SER A 172 14.03 2.67 -6.35
N VAL A 173 14.36 3.95 -6.31
CA VAL A 173 13.72 4.95 -7.18
C VAL A 173 14.07 4.67 -8.65
N VAL A 174 15.35 4.51 -8.97
CA VAL A 174 15.79 4.20 -10.34
C VAL A 174 15.18 2.88 -10.84
N LEU A 175 15.22 1.84 -10.00
CA LEU A 175 14.67 0.53 -10.36
C LEU A 175 13.15 0.59 -10.53
N ALA A 176 12.43 1.31 -9.66
CA ALA A 176 10.99 1.50 -9.80
C ALA A 176 10.63 2.21 -11.10
N HIS A 177 11.31 3.33 -11.43
CA HIS A 177 11.09 4.02 -12.71
C HIS A 177 11.37 3.11 -13.90
N ALA A 178 12.46 2.34 -13.87
CA ALA A 178 12.77 1.38 -14.93
C ALA A 178 11.67 0.32 -15.06
N LEU A 179 11.22 -0.26 -13.94
CA LEU A 179 10.13 -1.26 -13.93
C LEU A 179 8.81 -0.67 -14.41
N ILE A 180 8.46 0.55 -14.01
CA ILE A 180 7.27 1.27 -14.46
C ILE A 180 7.34 1.48 -15.97
N CYS A 181 8.44 2.03 -16.48
CA CYS A 181 8.63 2.25 -17.91
C CYS A 181 8.55 0.93 -18.70
N MET A 182 9.25 -0.10 -18.25
CA MET A 182 9.24 -1.41 -18.93
C MET A 182 7.86 -2.05 -18.90
N THR A 183 7.20 -2.08 -17.75
CA THR A 183 5.89 -2.72 -17.59
C THR A 183 4.81 -1.98 -18.36
N TRP A 184 4.79 -0.65 -18.28
CA TRP A 184 3.78 0.18 -18.92
C TRP A 184 4.02 0.33 -20.41
N TRP A 185 5.18 0.86 -20.82
CA TRP A 185 5.46 1.20 -22.22
C TRP A 185 5.62 0.00 -23.12
N TYR A 186 6.22 -1.10 -22.64
CA TYR A 186 6.45 -2.31 -23.46
C TYR A 186 5.39 -3.39 -23.29
N GLY A 187 4.49 -3.25 -22.31
CA GLY A 187 3.49 -4.28 -22.01
C GLY A 187 2.07 -3.74 -21.85
N LEU A 188 1.76 -3.27 -20.65
CA LEU A 188 0.36 -3.06 -20.22
C LEU A 188 -0.35 -1.96 -20.97
N ARG A 189 0.34 -0.91 -21.41
CA ARG A 189 -0.24 0.18 -22.20
C ARG A 189 -1.00 -0.30 -23.44
N TRP A 190 -0.51 -1.34 -24.08
CA TRP A 190 -1.11 -1.88 -25.29
C TRP A 190 -2.32 -2.78 -25.05
N VAL A 191 -2.40 -3.34 -23.84
CA VAL A 191 -3.47 -4.24 -23.42
C VAL A 191 -4.62 -3.50 -22.74
N PHE A 192 -4.30 -2.42 -22.00
CA PHE A 192 -5.26 -1.66 -21.19
C PHE A 192 -5.43 -0.22 -21.72
N ARG A 193 -5.72 -0.12 -23.00
CA ARG A 193 -5.70 1.14 -23.75
C ARG A 193 -6.91 2.03 -23.48
N ASP A 194 -8.03 1.48 -23.03
CA ASP A 194 -9.29 2.19 -22.97
C ASP A 194 -10.15 1.84 -21.75
N ASP A 195 -10.85 2.88 -21.31
CA ASP A 195 -12.10 2.93 -20.58
C ASP A 195 -12.45 1.73 -19.69
N PHE A 196 -12.00 1.85 -18.47
CA PHE A 196 -12.30 0.89 -17.41
C PHE A 196 -13.69 1.06 -16.78
N SER A 197 -14.73 1.42 -17.52
CA SER A 197 -16.06 1.60 -16.98
C SER A 197 -16.66 0.28 -16.42
N THR A 198 -17.47 -0.39 -17.17
CA THR A 198 -18.15 -1.64 -16.73
C THR A 198 -17.23 -2.86 -16.81
N LEU A 199 -16.41 -2.96 -17.86
CA LEU A 199 -15.48 -4.07 -18.06
C LEU A 199 -14.39 -4.11 -16.98
N GLY A 200 -13.94 -2.92 -16.52
CA GLY A 200 -12.99 -2.81 -15.41
C GLY A 200 -13.56 -3.38 -14.12
N MET A 201 -14.82 -3.06 -13.80
CA MET A 201 -15.49 -3.61 -12.61
C MET A 201 -15.64 -5.13 -12.68
N ILE A 202 -16.02 -5.68 -13.85
CA ILE A 202 -16.09 -7.13 -14.03
C ILE A 202 -14.73 -7.77 -13.78
N LYS A 203 -13.63 -7.20 -14.30
CA LYS A 203 -12.28 -7.70 -14.07
C LYS A 203 -11.91 -7.66 -12.59
N VAL A 204 -12.18 -6.55 -11.88
CA VAL A 204 -11.91 -6.42 -10.45
C VAL A 204 -12.68 -7.47 -9.64
N VAL A 205 -13.96 -7.67 -9.93
CA VAL A 205 -14.79 -8.69 -9.26
C VAL A 205 -14.25 -10.10 -9.52
N LEU A 206 -13.90 -10.43 -10.76
CA LEU A 206 -13.34 -11.74 -11.12
C LEU A 206 -11.99 -11.97 -10.42
N VAL A 207 -11.07 -11.01 -10.47
CA VAL A 207 -9.78 -11.11 -9.78
C VAL A 207 -10.00 -11.25 -8.27
N SER A 208 -10.87 -10.44 -7.68
CA SER A 208 -11.22 -10.54 -6.26
C SER A 208 -11.81 -11.91 -5.90
N ALA A 209 -12.68 -12.47 -6.73
CA ALA A 209 -13.25 -13.80 -6.53
C ALA A 209 -12.17 -14.89 -6.55
N LEU A 210 -11.23 -14.82 -7.50
CA LEU A 210 -10.09 -15.75 -7.57
C LEU A 210 -9.18 -15.62 -6.36
N VAL A 211 -8.82 -14.40 -5.96
CA VAL A 211 -7.99 -14.12 -4.77
C VAL A 211 -8.71 -14.58 -3.51
N SER A 212 -10.03 -14.36 -3.41
CA SER A 212 -10.85 -14.81 -2.27
C SER A 212 -10.93 -16.34 -2.20
N ALA A 213 -11.09 -17.02 -3.33
CA ALA A 213 -11.08 -18.49 -3.39
C ALA A 213 -9.70 -19.05 -2.96
N TYR A 214 -8.63 -18.40 -3.38
CA TYR A 214 -7.28 -18.76 -2.92
C TYR A 214 -7.09 -18.48 -1.43
N ALA A 215 -7.52 -17.32 -0.95
CA ALA A 215 -7.50 -16.95 0.48
C ALA A 215 -8.28 -17.95 1.33
N TRP A 216 -9.46 -18.39 0.85
CA TRP A 216 -10.25 -19.44 1.51
C TRP A 216 -9.52 -20.78 1.64
N ARG A 217 -8.73 -21.17 0.64
CA ARG A 217 -7.88 -22.36 0.72
C ARG A 217 -6.69 -22.16 1.67
N LEU A 218 -6.04 -20.97 1.57
CA LEU A 218 -4.87 -20.62 2.35
C LEU A 218 -5.16 -20.53 3.86
N ARG A 219 -6.34 -20.00 4.25
CA ARG A 219 -6.77 -19.83 5.65
C ARG A 219 -6.80 -21.14 6.46
N LYS A 220 -6.91 -22.28 5.78
CA LYS A 220 -6.84 -23.60 6.44
C LYS A 220 -5.44 -23.92 6.97
N ARG A 221 -4.44 -23.24 6.46
CA ARG A 221 -3.03 -23.46 6.79
C ARG A 221 -2.38 -22.25 7.48
N ARG A 222 -2.78 -21.05 7.09
CA ARG A 222 -2.15 -19.80 7.52
C ARG A 222 -3.18 -18.70 7.62
N MET A 223 -3.14 -17.94 8.71
CA MET A 223 -4.01 -16.79 8.96
C MET A 223 -3.16 -15.62 9.41
N LEU A 224 -3.69 -14.41 9.20
CA LEU A 224 -3.03 -13.18 9.62
C LEU A 224 -3.22 -12.99 11.13
N PRO A 225 -2.14 -12.86 11.90
CA PRO A 225 -2.24 -12.63 13.34
C PRO A 225 -2.76 -11.23 13.64
N PRO A 226 -3.41 -11.02 14.81
CA PRO A 226 -4.00 -9.73 15.19
C PRO A 226 -3.04 -8.53 15.11
N ARG A 227 -1.76 -8.73 15.42
CA ARG A 227 -0.73 -7.69 15.35
C ARG A 227 -0.51 -7.13 13.93
N VAL A 228 -0.74 -7.96 12.91
CA VAL A 228 -0.64 -7.56 11.50
C VAL A 228 -1.93 -6.91 11.03
N VAL A 229 -3.08 -7.43 11.48
CA VAL A 229 -4.40 -6.98 11.04
C VAL A 229 -4.79 -5.64 11.66
N PHE A 230 -4.52 -5.43 12.95
CA PHE A 230 -4.97 -4.27 13.70
C PHE A 230 -4.53 -2.92 13.08
N PRO A 231 -3.24 -2.69 12.77
CA PRO A 231 -2.81 -1.44 12.14
C PRO A 231 -3.45 -1.21 10.77
N ARG A 232 -3.62 -2.27 9.99
CA ARG A 232 -4.19 -2.20 8.64
C ARG A 232 -5.67 -1.88 8.67
N VAL A 233 -6.41 -2.44 9.61
CA VAL A 233 -7.84 -2.11 9.84
C VAL A 233 -7.97 -0.65 10.27
N ALA A 234 -7.12 -0.17 11.18
CA ALA A 234 -7.12 1.23 11.59
C ALA A 234 -6.89 2.18 10.40
N ALA A 235 -5.89 1.90 9.55
CA ALA A 235 -5.64 2.65 8.33
C ALA A 235 -6.84 2.59 7.36
N ALA A 236 -7.38 1.40 7.11
CA ALA A 236 -8.53 1.22 6.21
C ALA A 236 -9.77 2.00 6.72
N LEU A 237 -10.02 2.01 8.02
CA LEU A 237 -11.13 2.76 8.61
C LEU A 237 -10.99 4.27 8.41
N VAL A 238 -9.78 4.84 8.43
CA VAL A 238 -9.56 6.26 8.13
C VAL A 238 -9.94 6.56 6.67
N PHE A 239 -9.52 5.73 5.71
CA PHE A 239 -9.89 5.90 4.32
C PHE A 239 -11.39 5.67 4.07
N VAL A 240 -12.01 4.71 4.74
CA VAL A 240 -13.46 4.50 4.66
C VAL A 240 -14.21 5.70 5.25
N ALA A 241 -13.77 6.25 6.39
CA ALA A 241 -14.37 7.44 6.97
C ALA A 241 -14.22 8.66 6.04
N LEU A 242 -13.06 8.82 5.41
CA LEU A 242 -12.82 9.82 4.38
C LEU A 242 -13.82 9.66 3.23
N PHE A 243 -13.94 8.46 2.68
CA PHE A 243 -14.87 8.15 1.60
C PHE A 243 -16.32 8.44 1.96
N LEU A 244 -16.77 8.01 3.15
CA LEU A 244 -18.13 8.27 3.64
C LEU A 244 -18.42 9.76 3.85
N SER A 245 -17.40 10.58 4.04
CA SER A 245 -17.56 12.04 4.16
C SER A 245 -17.70 12.74 2.81
N THR A 246 -17.52 12.05 1.70
CA THR A 246 -17.71 12.60 0.36
C THR A 246 -19.18 12.45 -0.06
N ALA A 247 -19.78 13.52 -0.61
CA ALA A 247 -21.21 13.54 -0.96
C ALA A 247 -21.60 12.62 -2.16
N ALA A 248 -20.65 12.02 -2.83
CA ALA A 248 -20.84 11.32 -4.10
C ALA A 248 -20.39 9.85 -4.06
N THR A 249 -20.84 9.10 -3.05
CA THR A 249 -20.64 7.65 -3.04
C THR A 249 -21.51 6.97 -4.10
N SER A 250 -20.89 6.23 -5.01
CA SER A 250 -21.60 5.43 -6.01
C SER A 250 -21.41 3.94 -5.75
N TRP A 251 -22.34 3.10 -6.23
CA TRP A 251 -22.28 1.66 -6.06
C TRP A 251 -20.97 0.99 -6.58
N PRO A 252 -20.30 1.51 -7.65
CA PRO A 252 -19.03 0.94 -8.08
C PRO A 252 -17.92 1.06 -7.04
N HIS A 253 -17.87 2.18 -6.30
CA HIS A 253 -16.89 2.36 -5.22
C HIS A 253 -17.13 1.38 -4.06
N TRP A 254 -18.40 1.14 -3.71
CA TRP A 254 -18.75 0.14 -2.71
C TRP A 254 -18.37 -1.28 -3.13
N LEU A 255 -18.63 -1.63 -4.39
CA LEU A 255 -18.25 -2.91 -4.94
C LEU A 255 -16.73 -3.11 -4.92
N HIS A 256 -15.98 -2.07 -5.29
CA HIS A 256 -14.52 -2.08 -5.23
C HIS A 256 -14.01 -2.28 -3.80
N LEU A 257 -14.52 -1.50 -2.84
CA LEU A 257 -14.19 -1.63 -1.43
C LEU A 257 -14.42 -3.07 -0.91
N ILE A 258 -15.58 -3.64 -1.21
CA ILE A 258 -15.93 -5.00 -0.82
C ILE A 258 -14.97 -6.01 -1.48
N ALA A 259 -14.71 -5.85 -2.77
CA ALA A 259 -13.82 -6.71 -3.53
C ALA A 259 -12.41 -6.78 -2.93
N ILE A 260 -11.87 -5.66 -2.45
CA ILE A 260 -10.55 -5.61 -1.81
C ILE A 260 -10.60 -6.13 -0.36
N ALA A 261 -11.66 -5.84 0.39
CA ALA A 261 -11.77 -6.22 1.79
C ALA A 261 -11.98 -7.72 2.01
N VAL A 262 -12.74 -8.40 1.13
CA VAL A 262 -13.12 -9.81 1.33
C VAL A 262 -11.93 -10.75 1.50
N PRO A 263 -10.88 -10.74 0.66
CA PRO A 263 -9.71 -11.60 0.86
C PRO A 263 -9.03 -11.40 2.22
N TYR A 264 -8.88 -10.16 2.68
CA TYR A 264 -8.30 -9.87 3.99
C TYR A 264 -9.19 -10.36 5.13
N CYS A 265 -10.50 -10.17 5.01
CA CYS A 265 -11.47 -10.68 6.00
C CYS A 265 -11.41 -12.21 6.12
N LEU A 266 -11.23 -12.92 5.00
CA LEU A 266 -11.10 -14.38 4.98
C LEU A 266 -9.81 -14.87 5.64
N LEU A 267 -8.72 -14.12 5.53
CA LEU A 267 -7.40 -14.45 6.08
C LEU A 267 -7.20 -14.01 7.53
N THR A 268 -8.09 -13.16 8.05
CA THR A 268 -7.99 -12.64 9.43
C THR A 268 -8.39 -13.68 10.45
N ASP A 269 -7.58 -13.84 11.50
CA ASP A 269 -7.94 -14.66 12.68
C ASP A 269 -8.87 -13.87 13.61
N TRP A 270 -10.16 -13.91 13.29
CA TRP A 270 -11.20 -13.25 14.08
C TRP A 270 -11.35 -13.79 15.50
N ARG A 271 -10.94 -15.05 15.76
CA ARG A 271 -10.99 -15.65 17.09
C ARG A 271 -9.90 -15.06 17.98
N ALA A 272 -8.70 -14.96 17.45
CA ALA A 272 -7.59 -14.29 18.14
C ALA A 272 -7.86 -12.79 18.39
N LEU A 273 -8.52 -12.09 17.47
CA LEU A 273 -8.92 -10.69 17.66
C LEU A 273 -9.93 -10.50 18.81
N ARG A 274 -10.85 -11.44 19.03
CA ARG A 274 -11.84 -11.39 20.11
C ARG A 274 -11.22 -11.67 21.48
N SER A 275 -10.13 -12.40 21.54
CA SER A 275 -9.40 -12.65 22.76
C SER A 275 -8.34 -11.58 22.98
N PHE A 276 -8.68 -10.51 23.72
CA PHE A 276 -7.74 -9.45 24.11
C PHE A 276 -6.47 -9.99 24.82
N ARG A 277 -6.51 -11.25 25.29
CA ARG A 277 -5.37 -11.95 25.90
C ARG A 277 -4.27 -12.31 24.87
N ALA A 278 -4.61 -12.51 23.60
CA ALA A 278 -3.63 -12.81 22.55
C ALA A 278 -2.69 -11.65 22.23
N LEU A 279 -3.11 -10.41 22.51
CA LEU A 279 -2.26 -9.22 22.36
C LEU A 279 -1.22 -9.08 23.50
N ARG A 280 -1.38 -9.80 24.62
CA ARG A 280 -0.44 -9.78 25.76
C ARG A 280 0.53 -10.95 25.78
N ALA A 281 0.29 -11.99 25.02
CA ALA A 281 1.02 -13.26 25.09
C ALA A 281 2.02 -13.49 23.92
N GLY A 282 2.17 -12.53 23.02
CA GLY A 282 3.20 -12.50 21.99
C GLY A 282 4.12 -11.33 22.18
#